data_e8badca89b701ff133b1a14487652f77
#
_entry.id   e8badca89b701ff133b1a14487652f77
#
_cell.length_a   1.000
_cell.length_b   1.000
_cell.length_c   1.000
_cell.angle_alpha   90.00
_cell.angle_beta   90.00
_cell.angle_gamma   90.00
#
_symmetry.space_group_name_H-M   'P 1'
#
loop_
_entity.id
_entity.type
_entity.pdbx_description
1 polymer ?
#
loop_
_entity_poly.entity_id
_entity_poly.type
_entity_poly.pdbx_seq_one_letter_code
_entity_poly.pdbx_strand_id
1 'polypeptide(L)'
;MKVMTFNVQHCLDYQNQIIDIPLFADFIKEQNVDICALNEMRGEGNWEGYTDQTNALGDSLSCNRYFAEAIKVVGTNPYGNALLTRYPVKSAETVHIPDPDERTEDVHYEHRCALRAVLDVDGRDVLCVVCHMGLAKSEVAFAVKTVCQILDESTLPAIVMGDFNHTKDSGMLTPLFERLSDADELCERAGIYTFPSYAPREKIDYILYRGFKCESCRVIEKIVSDHFPIVAELTVE
;
A
#
# COMPACT_ATOMS: atom_id res chain seq x y z
N MET A 1 14.45 -1.41 10.30
CA MET A 1 13.49 -2.27 9.59
C MET A 1 13.39 -1.89 8.13
N LYS A 2 13.09 -2.85 7.28
CA LYS A 2 12.91 -2.63 5.84
C LYS A 2 11.42 -2.75 5.49
N VAL A 3 10.88 -1.74 4.83
CA VAL A 3 9.47 -1.66 4.46
C VAL A 3 9.30 -1.56 2.95
N MET A 4 8.19 -2.07 2.44
CA MET A 4 7.87 -2.10 1.01
C MET A 4 6.42 -1.70 0.78
N THR A 5 6.15 -0.93 -0.26
CA THR A 5 4.81 -0.76 -0.83
C THR A 5 4.79 -1.30 -2.25
N PHE A 6 3.70 -1.99 -2.62
CA PHE A 6 3.56 -2.59 -3.93
C PHE A 6 2.10 -2.77 -4.32
N ASN A 7 1.67 -2.13 -5.40
CA ASN A 7 0.42 -2.48 -6.07
C ASN A 7 0.69 -3.73 -6.93
N VAL A 8 0.06 -4.86 -6.57
CA VAL A 8 0.34 -6.17 -7.16
C VAL A 8 -0.64 -6.57 -8.25
N GLN A 9 -1.60 -5.70 -8.58
CA GLN A 9 -2.62 -5.99 -9.61
C GLN A 9 -3.18 -7.42 -9.46
N HIS A 10 -3.68 -7.76 -8.25
CA HIS A 10 -4.16 -9.11 -7.87
C HIS A 10 -3.22 -10.26 -8.26
N CYS A 11 -1.91 -10.08 -8.07
CA CYS A 11 -0.84 -11.01 -8.43
C CYS A 11 -0.88 -11.42 -9.91
N LEU A 12 -1.24 -10.50 -10.80
CA LEU A 12 -1.15 -10.68 -12.23
C LEU A 12 0.30 -10.53 -12.69
N ASP A 13 0.91 -11.61 -13.16
CA ASP A 13 2.16 -11.52 -13.91
C ASP A 13 1.90 -10.63 -15.14
N TYR A 14 2.43 -9.41 -15.08
CA TYR A 14 2.15 -8.40 -16.10
C TYR A 14 2.69 -8.79 -17.48
N GLN A 15 3.75 -9.60 -17.55
CA GLN A 15 4.34 -10.04 -18.81
C GLN A 15 3.58 -11.20 -19.45
N ASN A 16 3.12 -12.16 -18.65
CA ASN A 16 2.46 -13.38 -19.11
C ASN A 16 0.93 -13.31 -19.03
N GLN A 17 0.37 -12.27 -18.36
CA GLN A 17 -1.08 -12.03 -18.20
C GLN A 17 -1.81 -13.20 -17.52
N ILE A 18 -1.19 -13.79 -16.52
CA ILE A 18 -1.73 -14.87 -15.68
C ILE A 18 -1.58 -14.53 -14.19
N ILE A 19 -2.48 -15.03 -13.36
CA ILE A 19 -2.32 -14.92 -11.91
C ILE A 19 -1.23 -15.87 -11.45
N ASP A 20 -0.14 -15.34 -10.89
CA ASP A 20 1.03 -16.10 -10.45
C ASP A 20 1.47 -15.68 -9.04
N ILE A 21 0.78 -16.21 -8.02
CA ILE A 21 1.09 -15.91 -6.62
C ILE A 21 2.52 -16.32 -6.23
N PRO A 22 3.04 -17.50 -6.65
CA PRO A 22 4.43 -17.87 -6.42
C PRO A 22 5.45 -16.84 -6.93
N LEU A 23 5.26 -16.29 -8.12
CA LEU A 23 6.13 -15.24 -8.67
C LEU A 23 6.22 -14.03 -7.73
N PHE A 24 5.07 -13.56 -7.23
CA PHE A 24 5.02 -12.43 -6.30
C PHE A 24 5.60 -12.78 -4.93
N ALA A 25 5.38 -14.00 -4.43
CA ALA A 25 5.98 -14.46 -3.18
C ALA A 25 7.52 -14.48 -3.26
N ASP A 26 8.09 -15.05 -4.33
CA ASP A 26 9.53 -15.12 -4.55
C ASP A 26 10.11 -13.70 -4.73
N PHE A 27 9.43 -12.84 -5.49
CA PHE A 27 9.85 -11.46 -5.68
C PHE A 27 9.90 -10.67 -4.35
N ILE A 28 8.86 -10.76 -3.51
CA ILE A 28 8.83 -10.10 -2.19
C ILE A 28 9.91 -10.68 -1.28
N LYS A 29 10.10 -12.00 -1.29
CA LYS A 29 11.11 -12.69 -0.51
C LYS A 29 12.54 -12.24 -0.85
N GLU A 30 12.84 -12.05 -2.14
CA GLU A 30 14.12 -11.51 -2.62
C GLU A 30 14.44 -10.13 -2.00
N GLN A 31 13.42 -9.32 -1.72
CA GLN A 31 13.63 -7.99 -1.14
C GLN A 31 13.95 -8.04 0.36
N ASN A 32 13.68 -9.16 1.04
CA ASN A 32 13.93 -9.36 2.47
C ASN A 32 13.36 -8.23 3.34
N VAL A 33 12.09 -7.90 3.13
CA VAL A 33 11.39 -6.85 3.86
C VAL A 33 10.76 -7.37 5.16
N ASP A 34 10.61 -6.48 6.15
CA ASP A 34 9.99 -6.78 7.43
C ASP A 34 8.50 -6.45 7.42
N ILE A 35 8.11 -5.42 6.65
CA ILE A 35 6.73 -4.97 6.47
C ILE A 35 6.50 -4.78 4.98
N CYS A 36 5.39 -5.34 4.46
CA CYS A 36 4.97 -5.18 3.07
C CYS A 36 3.51 -4.75 3.00
N ALA A 37 3.28 -3.57 2.45
CA ALA A 37 1.97 -3.03 2.13
C ALA A 37 1.62 -3.38 0.68
N LEU A 38 0.49 -4.05 0.49
CA LEU A 38 0.04 -4.51 -0.83
C LEU A 38 -1.30 -3.90 -1.18
N ASN A 39 -1.42 -3.35 -2.38
CA ASN A 39 -2.68 -2.90 -2.93
C ASN A 39 -3.18 -3.86 -4.00
N GLU A 40 -4.47 -3.80 -4.28
CA GLU A 40 -5.15 -4.64 -5.28
C GLU A 40 -5.08 -6.13 -4.96
N MET A 41 -5.32 -6.48 -3.72
CA MET A 41 -5.29 -7.86 -3.23
C MET A 41 -6.68 -8.51 -3.24
N ARG A 42 -6.73 -9.81 -3.50
CA ARG A 42 -7.92 -10.64 -3.32
C ARG A 42 -7.92 -11.26 -1.92
N GLY A 43 -9.10 -11.23 -1.26
CA GLY A 43 -9.37 -12.02 -0.07
C GLY A 43 -10.02 -13.35 -0.41
N GLU A 44 -10.62 -14.03 0.58
CA GLU A 44 -11.35 -15.30 0.38
C GLU A 44 -12.66 -15.05 -0.39
N GLY A 45 -12.77 -15.61 -1.58
CA GLY A 45 -13.91 -15.43 -2.46
C GLY A 45 -14.59 -16.75 -2.86
N ASN A 46 -15.73 -16.64 -3.55
CA ASN A 46 -16.57 -17.79 -3.90
C ASN A 46 -16.44 -18.25 -5.36
N TRP A 47 -15.68 -17.52 -6.20
CA TRP A 47 -15.48 -17.95 -7.58
C TRP A 47 -14.44 -19.05 -7.68
N GLU A 48 -14.64 -19.96 -8.60
CA GLU A 48 -13.61 -20.91 -8.98
C GLU A 48 -12.37 -20.16 -9.46
N GLY A 49 -11.20 -20.47 -8.83
CA GLY A 49 -9.94 -19.78 -9.12
C GLY A 49 -9.77 -18.40 -8.47
N TYR A 50 -10.74 -17.92 -7.67
CA TYR A 50 -10.57 -16.72 -6.87
C TYR A 50 -9.84 -17.05 -5.57
N THR A 51 -8.53 -17.02 -5.62
CA THR A 51 -7.67 -17.41 -4.48
C THR A 51 -7.58 -16.27 -3.46
N ASP A 52 -7.61 -16.61 -2.17
CA ASP A 52 -7.19 -15.73 -1.09
C ASP A 52 -5.67 -15.49 -1.17
N GLN A 53 -5.30 -14.40 -1.84
CA GLN A 53 -3.91 -14.06 -2.12
C GLN A 53 -3.17 -13.61 -0.86
N THR A 54 -3.88 -12.95 0.06
CA THR A 54 -3.29 -12.49 1.32
C THR A 54 -2.85 -13.69 2.17
N ASN A 55 -3.70 -14.70 2.29
CA ASN A 55 -3.33 -15.92 3.00
C ASN A 55 -2.25 -16.70 2.27
N ALA A 56 -2.34 -16.86 0.95
CA ALA A 56 -1.35 -17.58 0.16
C ALA A 56 0.06 -16.95 0.24
N LEU A 57 0.16 -15.61 0.13
CA LEU A 57 1.43 -14.91 0.28
C LEU A 57 1.96 -14.97 1.72
N GLY A 58 1.08 -14.78 2.72
CA GLY A 58 1.45 -14.87 4.12
C GLY A 58 2.00 -16.23 4.51
N ASP A 59 1.41 -17.31 4.01
CA ASP A 59 1.90 -18.69 4.24
C ASP A 59 3.25 -18.92 3.52
N SER A 60 3.38 -18.49 2.26
CA SER A 60 4.63 -18.63 1.49
C SER A 60 5.79 -17.85 2.11
N LEU A 61 5.53 -16.69 2.71
CA LEU A 61 6.51 -15.84 3.35
C LEU A 61 6.66 -16.11 4.86
N SER A 62 5.82 -16.99 5.43
CA SER A 62 5.80 -17.31 6.86
C SER A 62 5.70 -16.08 7.75
N CYS A 63 4.76 -15.18 7.46
CA CYS A 63 4.59 -13.90 8.14
C CYS A 63 3.16 -13.67 8.62
N ASN A 64 2.99 -12.73 9.57
CA ASN A 64 1.69 -12.23 10.00
C ASN A 64 1.05 -11.43 8.87
N ARG A 65 -0.29 -11.44 8.82
CA ARG A 65 -1.04 -10.79 7.75
C ARG A 65 -2.39 -10.26 8.21
N TYR A 66 -2.85 -9.25 7.49
CA TYR A 66 -4.21 -8.73 7.60
C TYR A 66 -4.69 -8.28 6.23
N PHE A 67 -5.94 -8.62 5.89
CA PHE A 67 -6.62 -8.18 4.68
C PHE A 67 -7.71 -7.17 5.03
N ALA A 68 -7.73 -6.03 4.34
CA ALA A 68 -8.75 -5.00 4.46
C ALA A 68 -9.59 -4.96 3.19
N GLU A 69 -10.85 -5.41 3.30
CA GLU A 69 -11.82 -5.37 2.21
C GLU A 69 -12.23 -3.93 1.90
N ALA A 70 -12.05 -3.50 0.67
CA ALA A 70 -12.59 -2.25 0.15
C ALA A 70 -13.90 -2.47 -0.58
N ILE A 71 -13.95 -3.47 -1.48
CA ILE A 71 -15.11 -3.82 -2.29
C ILE A 71 -15.34 -5.34 -2.36
N LYS A 72 -16.51 -5.71 -2.87
CA LYS A 72 -16.80 -7.07 -3.33
C LYS A 72 -17.00 -7.08 -4.84
N VAL A 73 -16.05 -7.67 -5.56
CA VAL A 73 -16.17 -7.86 -7.01
C VAL A 73 -17.33 -8.82 -7.30
N VAL A 74 -18.24 -8.40 -8.19
CA VAL A 74 -19.48 -9.12 -8.52
C VAL A 74 -20.25 -9.58 -7.26
N GLY A 75 -20.21 -8.74 -6.22
CA GLY A 75 -21.02 -8.88 -5.02
C GLY A 75 -20.55 -9.90 -3.98
N THR A 76 -19.55 -10.74 -4.29
CA THR A 76 -19.16 -11.87 -3.40
C THR A 76 -17.66 -12.02 -3.17
N ASN A 77 -16.80 -11.44 -4.01
CA ASN A 77 -15.37 -11.71 -3.99
C ASN A 77 -14.59 -10.50 -3.43
N PRO A 78 -14.06 -10.59 -2.21
CA PRO A 78 -13.41 -9.45 -1.54
C PRO A 78 -12.16 -8.99 -2.28
N TYR A 79 -12.02 -7.67 -2.43
CA TYR A 79 -10.87 -7.01 -3.03
C TYR A 79 -10.48 -5.78 -2.21
N GLY A 80 -9.19 -5.52 -2.06
CA GLY A 80 -8.75 -4.43 -1.21
C GLY A 80 -7.24 -4.39 -0.98
N ASN A 81 -6.85 -4.09 0.26
CA ASN A 81 -5.47 -3.91 0.66
C ASN A 81 -5.02 -5.03 1.60
N ALA A 82 -3.72 -5.32 1.62
CA ALA A 82 -3.16 -6.25 2.59
C ALA A 82 -1.89 -5.70 3.24
N LEU A 83 -1.65 -6.14 4.46
CA LEU A 83 -0.43 -5.95 5.21
C LEU A 83 0.18 -7.31 5.48
N LEU A 84 1.43 -7.51 5.09
CA LEU A 84 2.26 -8.64 5.48
C LEU A 84 3.40 -8.14 6.36
N THR A 85 3.68 -8.82 7.47
CA THR A 85 4.71 -8.37 8.40
C THR A 85 5.34 -9.51 9.20
N ARG A 86 6.63 -9.41 9.47
CA ARG A 86 7.36 -10.29 10.39
C ARG A 86 7.09 -9.95 11.86
N TYR A 87 6.66 -8.71 12.12
CA TYR A 87 6.38 -8.24 13.46
C TYR A 87 5.03 -8.71 13.97
N PRO A 88 4.85 -8.87 15.29
CA PRO A 88 3.55 -9.14 15.88
C PRO A 88 2.56 -8.01 15.59
N VAL A 89 1.34 -8.36 15.23
CA VAL A 89 0.23 -7.43 15.02
C VAL A 89 -0.56 -7.31 16.32
N LYS A 90 -0.51 -6.15 17.00
CA LYS A 90 -1.27 -5.88 18.24
C LYS A 90 -2.75 -5.62 17.95
N SER A 91 -3.02 -4.87 16.88
CA SER A 91 -4.36 -4.62 16.40
C SER A 91 -4.33 -4.35 14.89
N ALA A 92 -5.41 -4.70 14.20
CA ALA A 92 -5.63 -4.33 12.81
C ALA A 92 -7.12 -4.17 12.54
N GLU A 93 -7.46 -3.19 11.72
CA GLU A 93 -8.84 -2.90 11.33
C GLU A 93 -8.92 -2.34 9.91
N THR A 94 -10.10 -2.49 9.31
CA THR A 94 -10.46 -1.85 8.05
C THR A 94 -11.20 -0.56 8.35
N VAL A 95 -10.67 0.58 7.90
CA VAL A 95 -11.31 1.88 7.99
C VAL A 95 -11.87 2.24 6.61
N HIS A 96 -13.17 2.18 6.44
CA HIS A 96 -13.80 2.54 5.17
C HIS A 96 -13.69 4.05 4.93
N ILE A 97 -13.27 4.40 3.72
CA ILE A 97 -13.19 5.79 3.27
C ILE A 97 -14.59 6.18 2.75
N PRO A 98 -15.16 7.30 3.21
CA PRO A 98 -16.45 7.74 2.71
C PRO A 98 -16.40 8.02 1.21
N ASP A 99 -17.46 7.63 0.50
CA ASP A 99 -17.63 7.99 -0.91
C ASP A 99 -18.02 9.47 -1.04
N PRO A 100 -17.66 10.13 -2.13
CA PRO A 100 -18.19 11.45 -2.44
C PRO A 100 -19.71 11.36 -2.74
N ASP A 101 -20.47 12.37 -2.26
CA ASP A 101 -21.91 12.45 -2.49
C ASP A 101 -22.27 12.52 -3.98
N GLU A 102 -21.40 13.16 -4.77
CA GLU A 102 -21.55 13.33 -6.20
C GLU A 102 -20.35 12.77 -6.96
N ARG A 103 -20.61 12.05 -8.05
CA ARG A 103 -19.59 11.45 -8.95
C ARG A 103 -19.60 12.24 -10.27
N THR A 104 -18.95 13.40 -10.27
CA THR A 104 -18.99 14.35 -11.39
C THR A 104 -17.76 14.33 -12.30
N GLU A 105 -16.72 13.63 -11.89
CA GLU A 105 -15.48 13.52 -12.67
C GLU A 105 -15.59 12.33 -13.65
N ASP A 106 -15.03 12.47 -14.85
CA ASP A 106 -15.03 11.41 -15.88
C ASP A 106 -13.90 10.41 -15.66
N VAL A 107 -13.95 9.75 -14.50
CA VAL A 107 -13.01 8.69 -14.09
C VAL A 107 -13.77 7.56 -13.37
N HIS A 108 -13.12 6.42 -13.22
CA HIS A 108 -13.69 5.31 -12.47
C HIS A 108 -13.72 5.63 -10.98
N TYR A 109 -14.89 5.45 -10.34
CA TYR A 109 -15.08 5.57 -8.90
C TYR A 109 -15.19 4.18 -8.27
N GLU A 110 -14.49 3.99 -7.17
CA GLU A 110 -14.51 2.72 -6.45
C GLU A 110 -14.45 2.94 -4.94
N HIS A 111 -15.24 2.20 -4.16
CA HIS A 111 -15.13 2.22 -2.71
C HIS A 111 -13.71 1.91 -2.26
N ARG A 112 -13.18 2.71 -1.35
CA ARG A 112 -11.81 2.59 -0.85
C ARG A 112 -11.78 2.36 0.65
N CYS A 113 -10.69 1.81 1.13
CA CYS A 113 -10.42 1.68 2.56
C CYS A 113 -8.96 1.96 2.88
N ALA A 114 -8.71 2.35 4.13
CA ALA A 114 -7.40 2.29 4.75
C ALA A 114 -7.35 1.07 5.68
N LEU A 115 -6.27 0.30 5.60
CA LEU A 115 -5.91 -0.69 6.61
C LEU A 115 -5.13 0.05 7.68
N ARG A 116 -5.61 0.01 8.94
CA ARG A 116 -4.92 0.55 10.11
C ARG A 116 -4.44 -0.60 10.96
N ALA A 117 -3.15 -0.64 11.29
CA ALA A 117 -2.58 -1.65 12.17
C ALA A 117 -1.60 -1.03 13.17
N VAL A 118 -1.51 -1.62 14.36
CA VAL A 118 -0.45 -1.34 15.34
C VAL A 118 0.43 -2.58 15.42
N LEU A 119 1.71 -2.40 15.13
CA LEU A 119 2.72 -3.45 15.13
C LEU A 119 3.64 -3.30 16.34
N ASP A 120 4.09 -4.42 16.89
CA ASP A 120 5.16 -4.45 17.88
C ASP A 120 6.51 -4.58 17.19
N VAL A 121 7.19 -3.47 16.98
CA VAL A 121 8.50 -3.44 16.33
C VAL A 121 9.58 -3.40 17.41
N ASP A 122 10.11 -4.57 17.75
CA ASP A 122 11.18 -4.73 18.75
C ASP A 122 10.84 -4.08 20.12
N GLY A 123 9.58 -4.23 20.56
CA GLY A 123 9.06 -3.68 21.82
C GLY A 123 8.54 -2.25 21.74
N ARG A 124 8.46 -1.67 20.54
CA ARG A 124 7.87 -0.34 20.30
C ARG A 124 6.62 -0.45 19.43
N ASP A 125 5.59 0.24 19.83
CA ASP A 125 4.35 0.31 19.04
C ASP A 125 4.53 1.25 17.86
N VAL A 126 4.22 0.74 16.66
CA VAL A 126 4.29 1.47 15.38
C VAL A 126 2.94 1.41 14.69
N LEU A 127 2.40 2.57 14.33
CA LEU A 127 1.21 2.67 13.50
C LEU A 127 1.59 2.43 12.03
N CYS A 128 0.94 1.47 11.41
CA CYS A 128 1.08 1.19 9.99
C CYS A 128 -0.27 1.39 9.30
N VAL A 129 -0.29 2.20 8.24
CA VAL A 129 -1.49 2.46 7.43
C VAL A 129 -1.21 2.08 5.99
N VAL A 130 -2.07 1.24 5.41
CA VAL A 130 -2.03 0.88 3.98
C VAL A 130 -3.27 1.44 3.31
N CYS A 131 -3.09 2.22 2.25
CA CYS A 131 -4.18 2.87 1.55
C CYS A 131 -4.00 2.75 0.02
N HIS A 132 -5.09 2.46 -0.70
CA HIS A 132 -5.19 2.63 -2.14
C HIS A 132 -6.23 3.72 -2.39
N MET A 133 -5.80 4.88 -2.85
CA MET A 133 -6.69 6.03 -3.07
C MET A 133 -7.40 5.92 -4.42
N GLY A 134 -8.51 6.65 -4.57
CA GLY A 134 -9.28 6.69 -5.82
C GLY A 134 -8.61 7.52 -6.91
N LEU A 135 -9.18 7.48 -8.11
CA LEU A 135 -8.74 8.28 -9.25
C LEU A 135 -9.36 9.68 -9.25
N ALA A 136 -10.58 9.81 -8.73
CA ALA A 136 -11.27 11.08 -8.64
C ALA A 136 -10.66 11.96 -7.53
N LYS A 137 -10.50 13.26 -7.79
CA LYS A 137 -10.04 14.22 -6.78
C LYS A 137 -10.93 14.24 -5.55
N SER A 138 -12.22 14.06 -5.74
CA SER A 138 -13.20 13.95 -4.67
C SER A 138 -12.95 12.74 -3.78
N GLU A 139 -12.64 11.56 -4.34
CA GLU A 139 -12.27 10.37 -3.58
C GLU A 139 -10.96 10.56 -2.81
N VAL A 140 -9.94 11.15 -3.47
CA VAL A 140 -8.64 11.43 -2.84
C VAL A 140 -8.79 12.38 -1.67
N ALA A 141 -9.65 13.40 -1.77
CA ALA A 141 -9.90 14.33 -0.67
C ALA A 141 -10.44 13.60 0.58
N PHE A 142 -11.37 12.65 0.41
CA PHE A 142 -11.87 11.83 1.52
C PHE A 142 -10.81 10.85 2.04
N ALA A 143 -10.02 10.25 1.15
CA ALA A 143 -8.94 9.34 1.55
C ALA A 143 -7.87 10.08 2.38
N VAL A 144 -7.40 11.22 1.92
CA VAL A 144 -6.43 12.08 2.64
C VAL A 144 -6.99 12.51 3.98
N LYS A 145 -8.26 12.95 4.04
CA LYS A 145 -8.93 13.31 5.30
C LYS A 145 -8.97 12.13 6.27
N THR A 146 -9.35 10.94 5.80
CA THR A 146 -9.42 9.73 6.63
C THR A 146 -8.04 9.34 7.17
N VAL A 147 -7.00 9.33 6.32
CA VAL A 147 -5.63 9.03 6.75
C VAL A 147 -5.12 10.08 7.74
N CYS A 148 -5.38 11.37 7.51
CA CYS A 148 -5.04 12.43 8.46
C CYS A 148 -5.73 12.23 9.81
N GLN A 149 -7.00 11.83 9.85
CA GLN A 149 -7.71 11.52 11.09
C GLN A 149 -7.06 10.37 11.85
N ILE A 150 -6.71 9.26 11.16
CA ILE A 150 -6.00 8.13 11.76
C ILE A 150 -4.65 8.58 12.38
N LEU A 151 -3.93 9.46 11.68
CA LEU A 151 -2.65 10.01 12.16
C LEU A 151 -2.82 10.95 13.36
N ASP A 152 -3.84 11.79 13.35
CA ASP A 152 -4.09 12.79 14.40
C ASP A 152 -4.62 12.13 15.70
N GLU A 153 -5.26 10.94 15.61
CA GLU A 153 -5.68 10.10 16.75
C GLU A 153 -4.53 9.37 17.43
N SER A 154 -3.32 9.38 16.87
CA SER A 154 -2.18 8.61 17.36
C SER A 154 -0.92 9.45 17.48
N THR A 155 -0.20 9.28 18.58
CA THR A 155 1.14 9.85 18.79
C THR A 155 2.28 8.87 18.47
N LEU A 156 1.96 7.67 18.03
CA LEU A 156 2.95 6.66 17.69
C LEU A 156 3.80 7.07 16.48
N PRO A 157 5.05 6.60 16.39
CA PRO A 157 5.74 6.54 15.11
C PRO A 157 4.82 5.89 14.07
N ALA A 158 4.74 6.47 12.87
CA ALA A 158 3.77 6.03 11.88
C ALA A 158 4.40 5.87 10.50
N ILE A 159 3.90 4.89 9.75
CA ILE A 159 4.24 4.65 8.35
C ILE A 159 2.92 4.56 7.58
N VAL A 160 2.80 5.35 6.52
CA VAL A 160 1.66 5.33 5.59
C VAL A 160 2.18 4.91 4.23
N MET A 161 1.63 3.83 3.68
CA MET A 161 2.11 3.22 2.45
C MET A 161 0.96 2.93 1.50
N GLY A 162 1.24 2.94 0.21
CA GLY A 162 0.30 2.49 -0.81
C GLY A 162 0.38 3.27 -2.11
N ASP A 163 -0.54 2.91 -3.00
CA ASP A 163 -0.82 3.59 -4.24
C ASP A 163 -1.82 4.73 -3.98
N PHE A 164 -1.37 5.97 -4.14
CA PHE A 164 -2.21 7.14 -3.91
C PHE A 164 -2.84 7.67 -5.19
N ASN A 165 -2.54 7.07 -6.34
CA ASN A 165 -3.07 7.43 -7.66
C ASN A 165 -2.85 8.91 -8.06
N HIS A 166 -2.11 9.67 -7.26
CA HIS A 166 -1.84 11.09 -7.47
C HIS A 166 -0.38 11.41 -7.18
N THR A 167 0.17 12.31 -7.98
CA THR A 167 1.53 12.81 -7.78
C THR A 167 1.57 13.90 -6.69
N LYS A 168 2.74 14.12 -6.10
CA LYS A 168 2.98 15.21 -5.13
C LYS A 168 2.58 16.57 -5.68
N ASP A 169 2.86 16.80 -6.97
CA ASP A 169 2.59 18.09 -7.65
C ASP A 169 1.09 18.36 -7.88
N SER A 170 0.22 17.36 -7.71
CA SER A 170 -1.23 17.56 -7.78
C SER A 170 -1.76 18.47 -6.67
N GLY A 171 -0.99 18.65 -5.57
CA GLY A 171 -1.40 19.37 -4.38
C GLY A 171 -2.43 18.63 -3.50
N MET A 172 -3.02 17.54 -3.99
CA MET A 172 -4.06 16.79 -3.25
C MET A 172 -3.51 16.11 -1.99
N LEU A 173 -2.25 15.71 -2.03
CA LEU A 173 -1.58 14.99 -0.94
C LEU A 173 -0.91 15.92 0.08
N THR A 174 -0.95 17.24 -0.10
CA THR A 174 -0.31 18.22 0.78
C THR A 174 -0.58 18.00 2.28
N PRO A 175 -1.83 17.70 2.74
CA PRO A 175 -2.06 17.47 4.17
C PRO A 175 -1.31 16.28 4.76
N LEU A 176 -0.96 15.28 3.94
CA LEU A 176 -0.13 14.15 4.36
C LEU A 176 1.34 14.57 4.48
N PHE A 177 1.86 15.32 3.51
CA PHE A 177 3.24 15.81 3.52
C PHE A 177 3.52 16.85 4.61
N GLU A 178 2.48 17.52 5.13
CA GLU A 178 2.57 18.40 6.31
C GLU A 178 2.77 17.60 7.62
N ARG A 179 2.41 16.30 7.65
CA ARG A 179 2.46 15.43 8.82
C ARG A 179 3.56 14.37 8.76
N LEU A 180 4.03 14.06 7.56
CA LEU A 180 4.90 12.94 7.27
C LEU A 180 6.00 13.35 6.30
N SER A 181 7.18 12.76 6.46
CA SER A 181 8.27 12.84 5.50
C SER A 181 8.09 11.77 4.41
N ASP A 182 8.53 12.04 3.19
CA ASP A 182 8.55 11.07 2.09
C ASP A 182 9.90 10.35 2.05
N ALA A 183 9.89 9.02 2.01
CA ALA A 183 11.11 8.24 1.96
C ALA A 183 11.94 8.50 0.69
N ASP A 184 11.30 8.93 -0.40
CA ASP A 184 11.99 9.18 -1.66
C ASP A 184 12.89 10.44 -1.66
N GLU A 185 12.73 11.34 -0.68
CA GLU A 185 13.63 12.48 -0.52
C GLU A 185 15.11 12.05 -0.34
N LEU A 186 15.33 10.78 0.04
CA LEU A 186 16.64 10.15 0.16
C LEU A 186 16.98 9.20 -1.01
N CYS A 187 16.11 9.09 -2.00
CA CYS A 187 16.43 8.32 -3.19
C CYS A 187 17.50 9.03 -4.02
N GLU A 188 18.56 8.31 -4.35
CA GLU A 188 19.75 8.85 -5.04
C GLU A 188 19.47 9.33 -6.48
N ARG A 189 18.27 9.10 -7.02
CA ARG A 189 17.88 9.50 -8.38
C ARG A 189 16.79 10.56 -8.36
N ALA A 190 17.02 11.65 -9.05
CA ALA A 190 15.95 12.56 -9.46
C ALA A 190 14.98 11.82 -10.40
N GLY A 191 13.65 11.94 -10.16
CA GLY A 191 12.64 11.35 -11.03
C GLY A 191 12.40 9.86 -10.78
N ILE A 192 11.99 9.53 -9.55
CA ILE A 192 11.45 8.22 -9.25
C ILE A 192 10.07 8.12 -9.86
N TYR A 193 9.88 7.13 -10.70
CA TYR A 193 8.58 6.78 -11.26
C TYR A 193 8.22 5.36 -10.88
N THR A 194 6.97 5.14 -10.51
CA THR A 194 6.46 3.83 -10.13
C THR A 194 5.47 3.26 -11.14
N PHE A 195 4.85 4.13 -11.95
CA PHE A 195 3.78 3.75 -12.88
C PHE A 195 3.90 4.45 -14.24
N PRO A 196 3.45 3.80 -15.34
CA PRO A 196 3.31 2.35 -15.45
C PRO A 196 4.69 1.66 -15.58
N SER A 197 4.87 0.47 -15.06
CA SER A 197 6.18 -0.21 -14.99
C SER A 197 6.85 -0.42 -16.34
N TYR A 198 6.09 -0.58 -17.43
CA TYR A 198 6.61 -0.76 -18.79
C TYR A 198 7.10 0.54 -19.44
N ALA A 199 6.66 1.70 -18.95
CA ALA A 199 7.05 3.03 -19.43
C ALA A 199 6.90 4.07 -18.30
N PRO A 200 7.77 4.02 -17.27
CA PRO A 200 7.58 4.79 -16.05
C PRO A 200 7.57 6.30 -16.30
N ARG A 201 6.55 7.01 -15.83
CA ARG A 201 6.38 8.46 -16.01
C ARG A 201 5.73 9.18 -14.83
N GLU A 202 5.15 8.44 -13.87
CA GLU A 202 4.48 9.00 -12.71
C GLU A 202 4.96 8.30 -11.43
N LYS A 203 5.11 9.07 -10.35
CA LYS A 203 5.25 8.55 -9.01
C LYS A 203 3.91 8.70 -8.31
N ILE A 204 3.23 7.60 -8.07
CA ILE A 204 1.92 7.54 -7.41
C ILE A 204 1.90 6.60 -6.21
N ASP A 205 2.96 5.81 -6.00
CA ASP A 205 3.18 4.98 -4.84
C ASP A 205 4.09 5.68 -3.83
N TYR A 206 3.79 5.54 -2.53
CA TYR A 206 4.48 6.27 -1.47
C TYR A 206 4.77 5.42 -0.25
N ILE A 207 5.89 5.74 0.41
CA ILE A 207 6.22 5.37 1.78
C ILE A 207 6.43 6.68 2.54
N LEU A 208 5.40 7.08 3.29
CA LEU A 208 5.45 8.28 4.12
C LEU A 208 5.62 7.87 5.59
N TYR A 209 6.38 8.64 6.37
CA TYR A 209 6.71 8.26 7.74
C TYR A 209 6.83 9.46 8.68
N ARG A 210 6.69 9.21 9.99
CA ARG A 210 7.05 10.11 11.09
C ARG A 210 7.61 9.32 12.27
N GLY A 211 8.53 9.90 13.05
CA GLY A 211 9.18 9.24 14.18
C GLY A 211 10.19 8.18 13.76
N PHE A 212 10.72 8.31 12.55
CA PHE A 212 11.76 7.46 11.99
C PHE A 212 12.81 8.32 11.29
N LYS A 213 14.02 7.77 11.22
CA LYS A 213 15.04 8.19 10.26
C LYS A 213 14.99 7.25 9.06
N CYS A 214 14.87 7.77 7.86
CA CYS A 214 15.04 6.99 6.64
C CYS A 214 16.53 6.90 6.30
N GLU A 215 17.04 5.68 6.16
CA GLU A 215 18.46 5.44 5.85
C GLU A 215 18.66 5.24 4.35
N SER A 216 17.68 4.65 3.68
CA SER A 216 17.71 4.44 2.23
C SER A 216 16.31 4.28 1.67
N CYS A 217 16.15 4.63 0.38
CA CYS A 217 14.94 4.38 -0.38
C CYS A 217 15.30 4.03 -1.82
N ARG A 218 14.57 3.10 -2.43
CA ARG A 218 14.76 2.74 -3.83
C ARG A 218 13.49 2.20 -4.47
N VAL A 219 13.34 2.41 -5.77
CA VAL A 219 12.37 1.71 -6.63
C VAL A 219 13.01 0.44 -7.18
N ILE A 220 12.27 -0.66 -7.21
CA ILE A 220 12.72 -1.91 -7.82
C ILE A 220 12.22 -1.97 -9.26
N GLU A 221 13.08 -1.64 -10.21
CA GLU A 221 12.76 -1.60 -11.64
C GLU A 221 12.75 -3.01 -12.27
N LYS A 222 11.87 -3.89 -11.76
CA LYS A 222 11.63 -5.23 -12.31
C LYS A 222 10.14 -5.35 -12.62
N ILE A 223 9.79 -5.57 -13.88
CA ILE A 223 8.40 -5.69 -14.31
C ILE A 223 7.83 -7.03 -13.82
N VAL A 224 7.00 -6.98 -12.80
CA VAL A 224 6.22 -8.08 -12.24
C VAL A 224 4.73 -7.71 -12.25
N SER A 225 4.40 -6.47 -11.87
CA SER A 225 3.10 -5.82 -11.93
C SER A 225 3.16 -4.62 -12.90
N ASP A 226 2.05 -3.95 -13.12
CA ASP A 226 2.01 -2.66 -13.82
C ASP A 226 2.58 -1.50 -12.99
N HIS A 227 2.86 -1.71 -11.69
CA HIS A 227 3.60 -0.80 -10.83
C HIS A 227 5.00 -1.34 -10.50
N PHE A 228 5.94 -0.43 -10.21
CA PHE A 228 7.18 -0.75 -9.54
C PHE A 228 7.04 -0.54 -8.03
N PRO A 229 7.49 -1.49 -7.20
CA PRO A 229 7.47 -1.29 -5.75
C PRO A 229 8.56 -0.34 -5.27
N ILE A 230 8.28 0.32 -4.15
CA ILE A 230 9.25 1.11 -3.39
C ILE A 230 9.67 0.32 -2.15
N VAL A 231 10.96 0.34 -1.86
CA VAL A 231 11.54 -0.23 -0.63
C VAL A 231 12.32 0.86 0.10
N ALA A 232 12.09 1.00 1.41
CA ALA A 232 12.83 1.92 2.27
C ALA A 232 13.37 1.19 3.51
N GLU A 233 14.50 1.69 4.02
CA GLU A 233 15.04 1.27 5.32
C GLU A 233 14.82 2.38 6.33
N LEU A 234 14.07 2.06 7.40
CA LEU A 234 13.66 3.00 8.44
C LEU A 234 14.23 2.56 9.79
N THR A 235 14.73 3.51 10.57
CA THR A 235 15.16 3.32 11.97
C THR A 235 14.28 4.19 12.86
N VAL A 236 13.69 3.61 13.92
CA VAL A 236 12.85 4.35 14.88
C VAL A 236 13.73 5.33 15.65
N GLU A 237 13.32 6.60 15.74
CA GLU A 237 13.99 7.64 16.51
C GLU A 237 13.76 7.54 18.02
#